data_35aa4190d6440ca13b0ce791101a1dfe
#
_entry.id   35aa4190d6440ca13b0ce791101a1dfe
#
_cell.length_a   1.000
_cell.length_b   1.000
_cell.length_c   1.000
_cell.angle_alpha   90.00
_cell.angle_beta   90.00
_cell.angle_gamma   90.00
#
_symmetry.space_group_name_H-M   'P 1'
#
loop_
_entity.id
_entity.type
_entity.pdbx_description
1 polymer ?
#
loop_
_entity_poly.entity_id
_entity_poly.type
_entity_poly.pdbx_seq_one_letter_code
_entity_poly.pdbx_strand_id
1 'polypeptide(L)'
;MKRTERHHLKEDEMAHGLTRLIGFLKRYQREALIVAGALVLVALVFGALLLVRAHARSVQSRAVGEVSDLAAAAVDKPEKLADLEKLAGKARTARLANLELAGYWAERGDWAKASSFAGKITDGRKDLLHFQAEDLKAQIALGQKDYDKAIAIYKKAIDEKPETYPIDALMFRLAESHELKGETQTALDLYKKLQEEHQQSYYGYEASLKAARLGQQK
;
A
#
# COMPACT_ATOMS: atom_id res chain seq x y z
N MET A 1 -63.80 15.43 -3.50
CA MET A 1 -62.80 16.38 -3.07
C MET A 1 -62.01 16.86 -4.29
N LYS A 2 -62.10 18.13 -4.66
CA LYS A 2 -61.47 18.70 -5.84
C LYS A 2 -59.96 18.87 -5.61
N ARG A 3 -59.18 18.71 -6.66
CA ARG A 3 -57.69 18.71 -6.63
C ARG A 3 -57.14 20.04 -6.02
N THR A 4 -57.86 21.09 -6.10
CA THR A 4 -57.58 22.43 -5.48
C THR A 4 -57.69 22.44 -3.95
N GLU A 5 -58.61 21.69 -3.34
CA GLU A 5 -58.72 21.61 -1.87
C GLU A 5 -57.56 20.89 -1.22
N ARG A 6 -56.98 19.89 -1.90
CA ARG A 6 -55.77 19.20 -1.39
C ARG A 6 -54.52 20.06 -1.46
N HIS A 7 -54.45 21.00 -2.36
CA HIS A 7 -53.33 21.96 -2.43
C HIS A 7 -53.37 22.96 -1.28
N HIS A 8 -54.52 23.54 -1.00
CA HIS A 8 -54.71 24.46 0.11
C HIS A 8 -54.44 23.81 1.48
N LEU A 9 -54.90 22.56 1.69
CA LEU A 9 -54.64 21.85 2.94
C LEU A 9 -53.15 21.60 3.17
N LYS A 10 -52.37 21.32 2.12
CA LYS A 10 -50.92 21.15 2.24
C LYS A 10 -50.17 22.45 2.46
N GLU A 11 -50.65 23.57 1.89
CA GLU A 11 -50.08 24.88 2.12
C GLU A 11 -50.33 25.36 3.54
N ASP A 12 -51.55 25.12 4.09
CA ASP A 12 -51.88 25.42 5.47
C ASP A 12 -51.09 24.58 6.49
N GLU A 13 -50.90 23.30 6.24
CA GLU A 13 -50.06 22.44 7.10
C GLU A 13 -48.60 22.88 7.11
N MET A 14 -48.06 23.26 5.95
CA MET A 14 -46.68 23.79 5.87
C MET A 14 -46.57 25.16 6.55
N ALA A 15 -47.53 26.04 6.37
CA ALA A 15 -47.58 27.33 7.02
C ALA A 15 -47.70 27.23 8.55
N HIS A 16 -48.50 26.30 9.05
CA HIS A 16 -48.58 25.97 10.49
C HIS A 16 -47.31 25.32 11.04
N GLY A 17 -46.62 24.50 10.24
CA GLY A 17 -45.32 23.93 10.57
C GLY A 17 -44.24 25.02 10.69
N LEU A 18 -44.18 25.92 9.72
CA LEU A 18 -43.26 27.05 9.71
C LEU A 18 -43.50 28.02 10.87
N THR A 19 -44.76 28.39 11.17
CA THR A 19 -45.09 29.25 12.31
C THR A 19 -44.74 28.65 13.66
N ARG A 20 -44.91 27.33 13.84
CA ARG A 20 -44.43 26.62 15.05
C ARG A 20 -42.91 26.62 15.15
N LEU A 21 -42.21 26.40 14.05
CA LEU A 21 -40.73 26.41 14.00
C LEU A 21 -40.20 27.83 14.33
N ILE A 22 -40.80 28.87 13.76
CA ILE A 22 -40.44 30.27 14.05
C ILE A 22 -40.72 30.62 15.52
N GLY A 23 -41.86 30.17 16.07
CA GLY A 23 -42.21 30.35 17.48
C GLY A 23 -41.21 29.65 18.41
N PHE A 24 -40.80 28.42 18.09
CA PHE A 24 -39.78 27.68 18.80
C PHE A 24 -38.41 28.37 18.75
N LEU A 25 -37.97 28.79 17.54
CA LEU A 25 -36.72 29.54 17.35
C LEU A 25 -36.69 30.85 18.12
N LYS A 26 -37.82 31.63 18.15
CA LYS A 26 -37.91 32.87 18.96
C LYS A 26 -37.82 32.60 20.45
N ARG A 27 -38.37 31.48 20.94
CA ARG A 27 -38.38 31.14 22.37
C ARG A 27 -36.99 30.72 22.87
N TYR A 28 -36.22 30.03 22.00
CA TYR A 28 -34.87 29.49 22.28
C TYR A 28 -33.79 30.20 21.44
N GLN A 29 -33.99 31.48 21.16
CA GLN A 29 -33.11 32.22 20.24
C GLN A 29 -31.63 32.20 20.64
N ARG A 30 -31.33 32.26 21.95
CA ARG A 30 -29.95 32.21 22.45
C ARG A 30 -29.31 30.82 22.27
N GLU A 31 -30.04 29.81 22.65
CA GLU A 31 -29.59 28.40 22.51
C GLU A 31 -29.44 28.00 21.04
N ALA A 32 -30.36 28.41 20.19
CA ALA A 32 -30.31 28.19 18.75
C ALA A 32 -29.08 28.88 18.11
N LEU A 33 -28.73 30.09 18.55
CA LEU A 33 -27.53 30.79 18.09
C LEU A 33 -26.25 30.10 18.55
N ILE A 34 -26.22 29.59 19.80
CA ILE A 34 -25.09 28.84 20.34
C ILE A 34 -24.89 27.52 19.54
N VAL A 35 -25.99 26.79 19.30
CA VAL A 35 -25.96 25.54 18.52
C VAL A 35 -25.52 25.81 17.08
N ALA A 36 -26.10 26.85 16.43
CA ALA A 36 -25.70 27.25 15.09
C ALA A 36 -24.20 27.64 15.02
N GLY A 37 -23.73 28.43 16.00
CA GLY A 37 -22.32 28.80 16.12
C GLY A 37 -21.40 27.58 16.30
N ALA A 38 -21.80 26.62 17.15
CA ALA A 38 -21.06 25.37 17.37
C ALA A 38 -21.01 24.53 16.08
N LEU A 39 -22.11 24.41 15.34
CA LEU A 39 -22.16 23.70 14.06
C LEU A 39 -21.25 24.34 13.00
N VAL A 40 -21.24 25.67 12.91
CA VAL A 40 -20.33 26.40 12.01
C VAL A 40 -18.89 26.16 12.40
N LEU A 41 -18.57 26.19 13.68
CA LEU A 41 -17.21 25.94 14.17
C LEU A 41 -16.75 24.51 13.85
N VAL A 42 -17.61 23.52 14.07
CA VAL A 42 -17.35 22.12 13.70
C VAL A 42 -17.12 21.99 12.19
N ALA A 43 -17.95 22.63 11.38
CA ALA A 43 -17.82 22.63 9.92
C ALA A 43 -16.49 23.26 9.46
N LEU A 44 -16.08 24.38 10.09
CA LEU A 44 -14.80 25.04 9.80
C LEU A 44 -13.60 24.17 10.18
N VAL A 45 -13.62 23.55 11.38
CA VAL A 45 -12.57 22.63 11.81
C VAL A 45 -12.48 21.42 10.88
N PHE A 46 -13.63 20.84 10.53
CA PHE A 46 -13.68 19.70 9.61
C PHE A 46 -13.17 20.07 8.22
N GLY A 47 -13.58 21.21 7.68
CA GLY A 47 -13.10 21.77 6.41
C GLY A 47 -11.59 22.00 6.43
N ALA A 48 -11.05 22.60 7.50
CA ALA A 48 -9.61 22.78 7.67
C ALA A 48 -8.86 21.44 7.70
N LEU A 49 -9.37 20.44 8.42
CA LEU A 49 -8.78 19.10 8.45
C LEU A 49 -8.76 18.43 7.07
N LEU A 50 -9.84 18.59 6.29
CA LEU A 50 -9.90 18.05 4.92
C LEU A 50 -8.87 18.75 4.01
N LEU A 51 -8.72 20.08 4.11
CA LEU A 51 -7.72 20.82 3.34
C LEU A 51 -6.29 20.42 3.70
N VAL A 52 -5.98 20.27 4.99
CA VAL A 52 -4.67 19.80 5.44
C VAL A 52 -4.38 18.39 4.92
N ARG A 53 -5.37 17.48 5.00
CA ARG A 53 -5.23 16.12 4.45
C ARG A 53 -5.06 16.11 2.93
N ALA A 54 -5.82 16.92 2.21
CA ALA A 54 -5.70 17.03 0.75
C ALA A 54 -4.33 17.58 0.35
N HIS A 55 -3.84 18.61 1.04
CA HIS A 55 -2.51 19.17 0.81
C HIS A 55 -1.41 18.13 1.11
N ALA A 56 -1.48 17.43 2.25
CA ALA A 56 -0.52 16.38 2.60
C ALA A 56 -0.48 15.27 1.54
N ARG A 57 -1.64 14.82 1.03
CA ARG A 57 -1.73 13.82 -0.05
C ARG A 57 -1.09 14.33 -1.34
N SER A 58 -1.36 15.56 -1.76
CA SER A 58 -0.80 16.13 -2.99
C SER A 58 0.71 16.25 -2.93
N VAL A 59 1.26 16.66 -1.78
CA VAL A 59 2.71 16.74 -1.56
C VAL A 59 3.34 15.33 -1.57
N GLN A 60 2.65 14.35 -0.98
CA GLN A 60 3.11 12.96 -1.00
C GLN A 60 3.11 12.38 -2.43
N SER A 61 2.04 12.57 -3.19
CA SER A 61 1.95 12.11 -4.59
C SER A 61 3.05 12.70 -5.46
N ARG A 62 3.34 14.00 -5.30
CA ARG A 62 4.45 14.65 -6.04
C ARG A 62 5.81 14.03 -5.66
N ALA A 63 6.04 13.79 -4.38
CA ALA A 63 7.29 13.19 -3.91
C ALA A 63 7.49 11.75 -4.45
N VAL A 64 6.40 10.96 -4.52
CA VAL A 64 6.41 9.63 -5.14
C VAL A 64 6.68 9.76 -6.64
N GLY A 65 5.99 10.66 -7.35
CA GLY A 65 6.21 10.91 -8.79
C GLY A 65 7.66 11.29 -9.08
N GLU A 66 8.24 12.23 -8.31
CA GLU A 66 9.64 12.65 -8.48
C GLU A 66 10.62 11.47 -8.34
N VAL A 67 10.42 10.59 -7.37
CA VAL A 67 11.26 9.39 -7.19
C VAL A 67 11.10 8.44 -8.37
N SER A 68 9.85 8.13 -8.78
CA SER A 68 9.59 7.20 -9.88
C SER A 68 10.12 7.71 -11.21
N ASP A 69 9.97 9.01 -11.48
CA ASP A 69 10.48 9.64 -12.72
C ASP A 69 12.02 9.58 -12.78
N LEU A 70 12.68 9.86 -11.64
CA LEU A 70 14.15 9.77 -11.57
C LEU A 70 14.65 8.33 -11.67
N ALA A 71 13.95 7.38 -11.04
CA ALA A 71 14.28 5.96 -11.12
C ALA A 71 14.18 5.46 -12.57
N ALA A 72 13.08 5.77 -13.25
CA ALA A 72 12.89 5.43 -14.65
C ALA A 72 13.96 6.09 -15.56
N ALA A 73 14.25 7.38 -15.32
CA ALA A 73 15.27 8.09 -16.09
C ALA A 73 16.69 7.55 -15.85
N ALA A 74 16.99 7.02 -14.67
CA ALA A 74 18.30 6.49 -14.31
C ALA A 74 18.66 5.21 -15.09
N VAL A 75 17.68 4.50 -15.65
CA VAL A 75 17.91 3.32 -16.49
C VAL A 75 18.73 3.71 -17.73
N ASP A 76 18.32 4.80 -18.40
CA ASP A 76 18.98 5.29 -19.62
C ASP A 76 20.07 6.34 -19.33
N LYS A 77 19.98 7.03 -18.20
CA LYS A 77 20.83 8.16 -17.81
C LYS A 77 21.40 7.95 -16.41
N PRO A 78 22.49 7.19 -16.26
CA PRO A 78 23.07 6.87 -14.94
C PRO A 78 23.45 8.09 -14.08
N GLU A 79 23.67 9.26 -14.67
CA GLU A 79 23.91 10.52 -13.96
C GLU A 79 22.71 10.93 -13.09
N LYS A 80 21.48 10.44 -13.38
CA LYS A 80 20.27 10.67 -12.57
C LYS A 80 20.27 9.92 -11.23
N LEU A 81 21.14 8.92 -11.08
CA LEU A 81 21.31 8.24 -9.78
C LEU A 81 21.71 9.20 -8.66
N ALA A 82 22.58 10.17 -8.95
CA ALA A 82 22.99 11.17 -7.94
C ALA A 82 21.78 11.99 -7.44
N ASP A 83 20.82 12.30 -8.29
CA ASP A 83 19.61 13.01 -7.90
C ASP A 83 18.68 12.10 -7.09
N LEU A 84 18.56 10.81 -7.47
CA LEU A 84 17.81 9.81 -6.71
C LEU A 84 18.42 9.57 -5.32
N GLU A 85 19.74 9.53 -5.20
CA GLU A 85 20.44 9.43 -3.92
C GLU A 85 20.20 10.64 -3.00
N LYS A 86 20.07 11.86 -3.55
CA LYS A 86 19.66 13.03 -2.77
C LYS A 86 18.24 12.86 -2.20
N LEU A 87 17.34 12.25 -2.97
CA LEU A 87 15.98 11.94 -2.49
C LEU A 87 15.99 10.84 -1.42
N ALA A 88 16.91 9.88 -1.52
CA ALA A 88 17.09 8.83 -0.51
C ALA A 88 17.57 9.39 0.85
N GLY A 89 18.18 10.59 0.87
CA GLY A 89 18.54 11.30 2.10
C GLY A 89 17.38 12.10 2.73
N LYS A 90 16.26 12.30 2.05
CA LYS A 90 15.13 13.09 2.56
C LYS A 90 14.10 12.18 3.22
N ALA A 91 13.73 12.45 4.49
CA ALA A 91 12.83 11.59 5.29
C ALA A 91 11.53 11.17 4.58
N ARG A 92 10.95 12.03 3.74
CA ARG A 92 9.69 11.76 3.04
C ARG A 92 9.83 10.76 1.88
N THR A 93 10.95 10.79 1.16
CA THR A 93 11.22 10.00 -0.04
C THR A 93 12.19 8.85 0.22
N ALA A 94 12.86 8.85 1.38
CA ALA A 94 13.95 7.93 1.71
C ALA A 94 13.62 6.45 1.44
N ARG A 95 12.44 5.99 1.90
CA ARG A 95 12.08 4.57 1.75
C ARG A 95 11.95 4.17 0.29
N LEU A 96 11.17 4.94 -0.48
CA LEU A 96 10.94 4.65 -1.90
C LEU A 96 12.23 4.83 -2.71
N ALA A 97 12.97 5.93 -2.50
CA ALA A 97 14.20 6.16 -3.22
C ALA A 97 15.28 5.11 -2.91
N ASN A 98 15.39 4.65 -1.65
CA ASN A 98 16.29 3.54 -1.32
C ASN A 98 15.82 2.20 -1.92
N LEU A 99 14.50 1.96 -2.06
CA LEU A 99 13.98 0.77 -2.72
C LEU A 99 14.33 0.78 -4.22
N GLU A 100 14.12 1.90 -4.90
CA GLU A 100 14.46 2.06 -6.33
C GLU A 100 15.96 1.92 -6.57
N LEU A 101 16.81 2.53 -5.72
CA LEU A 101 18.27 2.38 -5.81
C LEU A 101 18.72 0.94 -5.57
N ALA A 102 18.11 0.26 -4.59
CA ALA A 102 18.41 -1.13 -4.32
C ALA A 102 18.02 -2.04 -5.51
N GLY A 103 16.84 -1.83 -6.10
CA GLY A 103 16.40 -2.52 -7.30
C GLY A 103 17.34 -2.28 -8.49
N TYR A 104 17.67 -1.02 -8.75
CA TYR A 104 18.59 -0.62 -9.82
C TYR A 104 19.94 -1.37 -9.75
N TRP A 105 20.54 -1.46 -8.55
CA TRP A 105 21.80 -2.16 -8.38
C TRP A 105 21.66 -3.68 -8.37
N ALA A 106 20.54 -4.21 -7.88
CA ALA A 106 20.25 -5.65 -7.93
C ALA A 106 20.13 -6.17 -9.37
N GLU A 107 19.42 -5.43 -10.24
CA GLU A 107 19.30 -5.75 -11.68
C GLU A 107 20.65 -5.79 -12.41
N ARG A 108 21.62 -5.03 -11.91
CA ARG A 108 22.98 -4.98 -12.46
C ARG A 108 23.96 -5.93 -11.79
N GLY A 109 23.48 -6.74 -10.83
CA GLY A 109 24.28 -7.70 -10.09
C GLY A 109 25.24 -7.10 -9.06
N ASP A 110 25.17 -5.78 -8.81
CA ASP A 110 25.94 -5.13 -7.73
C ASP A 110 25.22 -5.34 -6.38
N TRP A 111 25.28 -6.59 -5.92
CA TRP A 111 24.62 -7.04 -4.70
C TRP A 111 25.07 -6.27 -3.45
N ALA A 112 26.30 -5.76 -3.44
CA ALA A 112 26.83 -4.99 -2.31
C ALA A 112 26.11 -3.64 -2.19
N LYS A 113 26.00 -2.89 -3.28
CA LYS A 113 25.26 -1.63 -3.30
C LYS A 113 23.76 -1.87 -3.08
N ALA A 114 23.18 -2.87 -3.74
CA ALA A 114 21.78 -3.24 -3.56
C ALA A 114 21.44 -3.48 -2.08
N SER A 115 22.27 -4.30 -1.40
CA SER A 115 22.11 -4.58 0.03
C SER A 115 22.28 -3.34 0.91
N SER A 116 23.23 -2.45 0.57
CA SER A 116 23.45 -1.19 1.29
C SER A 116 22.21 -0.28 1.26
N PHE A 117 21.60 -0.11 0.08
CA PHE A 117 20.38 0.70 -0.05
C PHE A 117 19.16 0.02 0.59
N ALA A 118 18.95 -1.27 0.36
CA ALA A 118 17.86 -2.04 0.97
C ALA A 118 17.92 -2.02 2.50
N GLY A 119 19.13 -2.04 3.09
CA GLY A 119 19.34 -1.96 4.53
C GLY A 119 18.92 -0.63 5.17
N LYS A 120 18.80 0.45 4.39
CA LYS A 120 18.33 1.76 4.88
C LYS A 120 16.81 1.86 5.04
N ILE A 121 16.06 0.83 4.62
CA ILE A 121 14.60 0.79 4.72
C ILE A 121 14.21 0.12 6.04
N THR A 122 14.07 0.91 7.12
CA THR A 122 14.01 0.39 8.51
C THR A 122 12.87 0.93 9.36
N ASP A 123 11.87 1.62 8.82
CA ASP A 123 10.89 2.36 9.63
C ASP A 123 9.80 1.51 10.32
N GLY A 124 9.84 0.19 10.20
CA GLY A 124 8.98 -0.76 10.93
C GLY A 124 7.50 -0.75 10.54
N ARG A 125 7.08 0.06 9.57
CA ARG A 125 5.70 0.06 9.07
C ARG A 125 5.48 -1.16 8.17
N LYS A 126 4.43 -1.95 8.45
CA LYS A 126 4.04 -3.12 7.65
C LYS A 126 3.11 -2.73 6.50
N ASP A 127 3.54 -1.79 5.68
CA ASP A 127 2.84 -1.35 4.47
C ASP A 127 3.40 -2.02 3.20
N LEU A 128 2.85 -1.69 2.04
CA LEU A 128 3.28 -2.23 0.75
C LEU A 128 4.80 -2.08 0.54
N LEU A 129 5.37 -0.90 0.84
CA LEU A 129 6.81 -0.65 0.69
C LEU A 129 7.68 -1.55 1.60
N HIS A 130 7.18 -1.91 2.79
CA HIS A 130 7.87 -2.85 3.66
C HIS A 130 8.00 -4.22 2.99
N PHE A 131 6.89 -4.78 2.51
CA PHE A 131 6.93 -6.11 1.89
C PHE A 131 7.69 -6.13 0.57
N GLN A 132 7.63 -5.05 -0.23
CA GLN A 132 8.49 -4.89 -1.41
C GLN A 132 9.97 -4.86 -1.04
N ALA A 133 10.33 -4.18 0.05
CA ALA A 133 11.71 -4.14 0.53
C ALA A 133 12.18 -5.49 1.07
N GLU A 134 11.33 -6.23 1.78
CA GLU A 134 11.67 -7.58 2.26
C GLU A 134 11.81 -8.56 1.08
N ASP A 135 10.91 -8.51 0.08
CA ASP A 135 11.05 -9.31 -1.15
C ASP A 135 12.36 -8.99 -1.88
N LEU A 136 12.69 -7.72 -2.07
CA LEU A 136 13.95 -7.31 -2.70
C LEU A 136 15.18 -7.74 -1.89
N LYS A 137 15.15 -7.63 -0.55
CA LYS A 137 16.25 -8.13 0.32
C LYS A 137 16.46 -9.63 0.17
N ALA A 138 15.36 -10.39 0.06
CA ALA A 138 15.44 -11.82 -0.17
C ALA A 138 15.99 -12.15 -1.57
N GLN A 139 15.57 -11.42 -2.62
CA GLN A 139 16.12 -11.56 -3.97
C GLN A 139 17.63 -11.22 -4.01
N ILE A 140 18.07 -10.18 -3.31
CA ILE A 140 19.49 -9.84 -3.16
C ILE A 140 20.25 -10.99 -2.48
N ALA A 141 19.69 -11.58 -1.43
CA ALA A 141 20.28 -12.75 -0.76
C ALA A 141 20.39 -13.96 -1.71
N LEU A 142 19.36 -14.23 -2.54
CA LEU A 142 19.41 -15.25 -3.59
C LEU A 142 20.51 -14.98 -4.61
N GLY A 143 20.66 -13.72 -5.06
CA GLY A 143 21.73 -13.30 -5.96
C GLY A 143 23.13 -13.50 -5.36
N GLN A 144 23.26 -13.36 -4.05
CA GLN A 144 24.48 -13.65 -3.28
C GLN A 144 24.65 -15.14 -2.97
N LYS A 145 23.70 -15.99 -3.36
CA LYS A 145 23.60 -17.43 -3.03
C LYS A 145 23.46 -17.71 -1.52
N ASP A 146 22.99 -16.71 -0.76
CA ASP A 146 22.66 -16.85 0.67
C ASP A 146 21.20 -17.31 0.78
N TYR A 147 20.97 -18.58 0.41
CA TYR A 147 19.63 -19.16 0.34
C TYR A 147 18.96 -19.21 1.72
N ASP A 148 19.71 -19.47 2.79
CA ASP A 148 19.16 -19.51 4.14
C ASP A 148 18.61 -18.18 4.59
N LYS A 149 19.32 -17.10 4.27
CA LYS A 149 18.86 -15.74 4.55
C LYS A 149 17.59 -15.40 3.76
N ALA A 150 17.53 -15.73 2.47
CA ALA A 150 16.34 -15.51 1.65
C ALA A 150 15.12 -16.26 2.21
N ILE A 151 15.29 -17.54 2.55
CA ILE A 151 14.26 -18.38 3.16
C ILE A 151 13.77 -17.77 4.48
N ALA A 152 14.68 -17.30 5.34
CA ALA A 152 14.33 -16.66 6.61
C ALA A 152 13.50 -15.38 6.40
N ILE A 153 13.89 -14.56 5.43
CA ILE A 153 13.17 -13.32 5.09
C ILE A 153 11.76 -13.64 4.59
N TYR A 154 11.61 -14.58 3.63
CA TYR A 154 10.30 -14.92 3.09
C TYR A 154 9.39 -15.56 4.15
N LYS A 155 9.90 -16.46 4.99
CA LYS A 155 9.14 -17.03 6.12
C LYS A 155 8.62 -15.94 7.04
N LYS A 156 9.48 -15.01 7.44
CA LYS A 156 9.09 -13.88 8.29
C LYS A 156 8.02 -13.02 7.63
N ALA A 157 8.18 -12.68 6.33
CA ALA A 157 7.23 -11.86 5.61
C ALA A 157 5.84 -12.53 5.50
N ILE A 158 5.79 -13.85 5.30
CA ILE A 158 4.55 -14.64 5.28
C ILE A 158 3.89 -14.67 6.68
N ASP A 159 4.68 -14.88 7.74
CA ASP A 159 4.20 -14.92 9.14
C ASP A 159 3.60 -13.56 9.58
N GLU A 160 4.05 -12.46 8.97
CA GLU A 160 3.50 -11.12 9.19
C GLU A 160 2.11 -10.91 8.58
N LYS A 161 1.60 -11.86 7.77
CA LYS A 161 0.28 -11.87 7.14
C LYS A 161 -0.04 -10.58 6.40
N PRO A 162 0.64 -10.28 5.28
CA PRO A 162 0.47 -9.04 4.54
C PRO A 162 -0.97 -8.89 4.02
N GLU A 163 -1.61 -7.75 4.32
CA GLU A 163 -2.90 -7.39 3.72
C GLU A 163 -2.73 -6.64 2.39
N THR A 164 -1.59 -5.98 2.20
CA THR A 164 -1.32 -5.09 1.06
C THR A 164 -0.35 -5.68 0.04
N TYR A 165 0.17 -6.87 0.27
CA TYR A 165 1.11 -7.57 -0.61
C TYR A 165 0.63 -9.00 -0.90
N PRO A 166 0.72 -9.51 -2.14
CA PRO A 166 0.27 -10.86 -2.48
C PRO A 166 1.03 -11.94 -1.70
N ILE A 167 0.34 -12.64 -0.80
CA ILE A 167 0.96 -13.69 0.01
C ILE A 167 1.39 -14.89 -0.84
N ASP A 168 0.65 -15.18 -1.90
CA ASP A 168 0.95 -16.23 -2.87
C ASP A 168 2.27 -15.97 -3.60
N ALA A 169 2.60 -14.70 -3.89
CA ALA A 169 3.90 -14.33 -4.43
C ALA A 169 5.03 -14.68 -3.46
N LEU A 170 4.89 -14.34 -2.17
CA LEU A 170 5.88 -14.65 -1.14
C LEU A 170 6.05 -16.17 -0.95
N MET A 171 4.94 -16.92 -0.95
CA MET A 171 4.95 -18.38 -0.85
C MET A 171 5.67 -19.01 -2.06
N PHE A 172 5.43 -18.50 -3.26
CA PHE A 172 6.12 -18.96 -4.47
C PHE A 172 7.62 -18.71 -4.40
N ARG A 173 8.03 -17.48 -3.98
CA ARG A 173 9.45 -17.13 -3.80
C ARG A 173 10.13 -17.95 -2.71
N LEU A 174 9.41 -18.29 -1.63
CA LEU A 174 9.92 -19.20 -0.61
C LEU A 174 10.20 -20.59 -1.20
N ALA A 175 9.26 -21.14 -1.99
CA ALA A 175 9.44 -22.41 -2.65
C ALA A 175 10.62 -22.40 -3.64
N GLU A 176 10.76 -21.33 -4.45
CA GLU A 176 11.91 -21.11 -5.34
C GLU A 176 13.24 -21.06 -4.56
N SER A 177 13.24 -20.41 -3.38
CA SER A 177 14.45 -20.34 -2.53
C SER A 177 14.90 -21.71 -2.06
N HIS A 178 13.96 -22.59 -1.69
CA HIS A 178 14.24 -23.99 -1.34
C HIS A 178 14.70 -24.80 -2.57
N GLU A 179 14.09 -24.57 -3.74
CA GLU A 179 14.51 -25.20 -5.00
C GLU A 179 15.96 -24.83 -5.34
N LEU A 180 16.32 -23.53 -5.27
CA LEU A 180 17.68 -23.04 -5.54
C LEU A 180 18.72 -23.55 -4.52
N LYS A 181 18.30 -23.78 -3.29
CA LYS A 181 19.14 -24.38 -2.25
C LYS A 181 19.38 -25.88 -2.47
N GLY A 182 18.60 -26.53 -3.36
CA GLY A 182 18.64 -27.98 -3.60
C GLY A 182 17.72 -28.79 -2.68
N GLU A 183 16.90 -28.15 -1.88
CA GLU A 183 15.90 -28.78 -1.00
C GLU A 183 14.64 -29.14 -1.79
N THR A 184 14.80 -29.98 -2.83
CA THR A 184 13.79 -30.28 -3.86
C THR A 184 12.46 -30.78 -3.27
N GLN A 185 12.50 -31.64 -2.24
CA GLN A 185 11.28 -32.17 -1.64
C GLN A 185 10.51 -31.07 -0.92
N THR A 186 11.18 -30.22 -0.15
CA THR A 186 10.56 -29.07 0.53
C THR A 186 9.95 -28.10 -0.48
N ALA A 187 10.66 -27.80 -1.56
CA ALA A 187 10.14 -26.94 -2.63
C ALA A 187 8.90 -27.55 -3.28
N LEU A 188 8.90 -28.85 -3.59
CA LEU A 188 7.75 -29.55 -4.17
C LEU A 188 6.52 -29.48 -3.25
N ASP A 189 6.70 -29.70 -1.95
CA ASP A 189 5.60 -29.65 -0.99
C ASP A 189 5.03 -28.23 -0.85
N LEU A 190 5.88 -27.21 -0.88
CA LEU A 190 5.45 -25.79 -0.87
C LEU A 190 4.72 -25.40 -2.17
N TYR A 191 5.19 -25.85 -3.34
CA TYR A 191 4.49 -25.60 -4.61
C TYR A 191 3.12 -26.29 -4.65
N LYS A 192 3.00 -27.52 -4.17
CA LYS A 192 1.71 -28.21 -4.07
C LYS A 192 0.74 -27.48 -3.14
N LYS A 193 1.22 -27.08 -1.97
CA LYS A 193 0.42 -26.29 -1.03
C LYS A 193 -0.07 -25.00 -1.66
N LEU A 194 0.79 -24.26 -2.37
CA LEU A 194 0.43 -23.04 -3.05
C LEU A 194 -0.60 -23.29 -4.16
N GLN A 195 -0.43 -24.36 -4.94
CA GLN A 195 -1.43 -24.78 -5.94
C GLN A 195 -2.79 -25.06 -5.31
N GLU A 196 -2.84 -25.71 -4.15
CA GLU A 196 -4.10 -26.05 -3.46
C GLU A 196 -4.79 -24.83 -2.86
N GLU A 197 -4.03 -23.95 -2.20
CA GLU A 197 -4.57 -22.79 -1.48
C GLU A 197 -4.89 -21.60 -2.40
N HIS A 198 -4.21 -21.48 -3.55
CA HIS A 198 -4.28 -20.31 -4.45
C HIS A 198 -4.48 -20.69 -5.92
N GLN A 199 -5.37 -21.67 -6.22
CA GLN A 199 -5.59 -22.24 -7.57
C GLN A 199 -5.89 -21.20 -8.66
N GLN A 200 -6.56 -20.11 -8.31
CA GLN A 200 -6.99 -19.07 -9.26
C GLN A 200 -5.96 -17.95 -9.43
N SER A 201 -4.87 -17.98 -8.69
CA SER A 201 -3.83 -16.96 -8.79
C SER A 201 -2.80 -17.32 -9.86
N TYR A 202 -2.10 -16.29 -10.36
CA TYR A 202 -0.95 -16.49 -11.26
C TYR A 202 0.10 -17.39 -10.63
N TYR A 203 0.47 -17.15 -9.35
CA TYR A 203 1.48 -17.94 -8.66
C TYR A 203 1.01 -19.36 -8.31
N GLY A 204 -0.28 -19.59 -8.08
CA GLY A 204 -0.83 -20.94 -7.95
C GLY A 204 -0.72 -21.76 -9.23
N TYR A 205 -0.96 -21.12 -10.38
CA TYR A 205 -0.75 -21.75 -11.68
C TYR A 205 0.73 -22.07 -11.94
N GLU A 206 1.63 -21.09 -11.75
CA GLU A 206 3.09 -21.31 -11.89
C GLU A 206 3.60 -22.41 -10.94
N ALA A 207 3.09 -22.44 -9.70
CA ALA A 207 3.42 -23.47 -8.73
C ALA A 207 3.02 -24.88 -9.22
N SER A 208 1.87 -25.01 -9.90
CA SER A 208 1.45 -26.28 -10.48
C SER A 208 2.43 -26.81 -11.54
N LEU A 209 2.92 -25.92 -12.39
CA LEU A 209 3.94 -26.25 -13.40
C LEU A 209 5.27 -26.67 -12.77
N LYS A 210 5.70 -25.92 -11.74
CA LYS A 210 6.92 -26.24 -10.97
C LYS A 210 6.80 -27.60 -10.27
N ALA A 211 5.66 -27.85 -9.60
CA ALA A 211 5.40 -29.11 -8.91
C ALA A 211 5.40 -30.31 -9.88
N ALA A 212 4.77 -30.17 -11.05
CA ALA A 212 4.76 -31.22 -12.08
C ALA A 212 6.18 -31.54 -12.58
N ARG A 213 6.99 -30.49 -12.82
CA ARG A 213 8.37 -30.65 -13.29
C ARG A 213 9.25 -31.36 -12.23
N LEU A 214 9.20 -30.92 -10.97
CA LEU A 214 9.99 -31.51 -9.88
C LEU A 214 9.55 -32.94 -9.54
N GLY A 215 8.24 -33.24 -9.68
CA GLY A 215 7.71 -34.58 -9.48
C GLY A 215 8.18 -35.63 -10.50
N GLN A 216 8.58 -35.21 -11.70
CA GLN A 216 9.11 -36.10 -12.77
C GLN A 216 10.62 -36.39 -12.63
N GLN A 217 11.33 -35.65 -11.79
CA GLN A 217 12.78 -35.79 -11.60
C GLN A 217 13.18 -36.85 -10.54
N LYS A 218 12.21 -37.65 -10.09
CA LYS A 218 12.42 -38.74 -9.11
C LYS A 218 12.75 -40.04 -9.85
#